data_047167ecf27c9db43ac4584201d92c2b
#
_entry.id   047167ecf27c9db43ac4584201d92c2b
#
_cell.length_a   1.000
_cell.length_b   1.000
_cell.length_c   1.000
_cell.angle_alpha   90.00
_cell.angle_beta   90.00
_cell.angle_gamma   90.00
#
_symmetry.space_group_name_H-M   'P 1'
#
loop_
_entity.id
_entity.type
_entity.pdbx_description
1 polymer ?
#
loop_
_entity_poly.entity_id
_entity_poly.type
_entity_poly.pdbx_seq_one_letter_code
_entity_poly.pdbx_strand_id
1 'polypeptide(L)'
;MNIKPLKQLFFTTAFLLLSTFVLAQPATVKNVAKSVFKLTTYKLDGTIIGESHGVFIGNGDECISNLQPLIGAARATVTDIKGNTMNVSRIIGINELYDAARFRIEGKGTPATIANKA
;
A
#
# COMPACT_ATOMS: atom_id res chain seq x y z
N MET A 1 -38.34 16.02 -0.32
CA MET A 1 -37.54 15.31 -1.24
C MET A 1 -36.26 14.84 -0.67
N ASN A 2 -35.98 13.66 -0.98
CA ASN A 2 -34.91 13.04 -0.37
C ASN A 2 -33.66 13.15 -1.18
N ILE A 3 -32.65 13.71 -0.63
CA ILE A 3 -31.37 13.86 -1.29
C ILE A 3 -30.53 12.62 -1.14
N LYS A 4 -30.79 11.84 -0.12
CA LYS A 4 -30.03 10.64 0.16
C LYS A 4 -29.98 9.65 -1.00
N PRO A 5 -31.07 9.28 -1.63
CA PRO A 5 -31.00 8.34 -2.75
C PRO A 5 -30.18 8.87 -3.89
N LEU A 6 -30.24 10.16 -4.11
CA LEU A 6 -29.47 10.77 -5.16
C LEU A 6 -27.98 10.71 -4.87
N LYS A 7 -27.59 10.97 -3.64
CA LYS A 7 -26.21 10.88 -3.23
C LYS A 7 -25.69 9.46 -3.37
N GLN A 8 -26.46 8.50 -2.95
CA GLN A 8 -26.07 7.10 -3.05
C GLN A 8 -25.89 6.69 -4.50
N LEU A 9 -26.77 7.14 -5.36
CA LEU A 9 -26.67 6.82 -6.78
C LEU A 9 -25.39 7.39 -7.38
N PHE A 10 -25.08 8.61 -7.04
CA PHE A 10 -23.88 9.27 -7.55
C PHE A 10 -22.63 8.55 -7.07
N PHE A 11 -22.59 8.18 -5.82
CA PHE A 11 -21.47 7.50 -5.22
C PHE A 11 -21.26 6.12 -5.86
N THR A 12 -22.35 5.40 -6.09
CA THR A 12 -22.30 4.10 -6.72
C THR A 12 -21.78 4.20 -8.15
N THR A 13 -22.21 5.24 -8.87
CA THR A 13 -21.75 5.44 -10.23
C THR A 13 -20.24 5.69 -10.28
N ALA A 14 -19.72 6.47 -9.34
CA ALA A 14 -18.29 6.72 -9.29
C ALA A 14 -17.51 5.42 -9.04
N PHE A 15 -18.01 4.59 -8.16
CA PHE A 15 -17.38 3.33 -7.85
C PHE A 15 -17.36 2.40 -9.08
N LEU A 16 -18.44 2.37 -9.82
CA LEU A 16 -18.53 1.56 -11.03
C LEU A 16 -17.54 2.04 -12.09
N LEU A 17 -17.37 3.35 -12.20
CA LEU A 17 -16.42 3.90 -13.16
C LEU A 17 -15.00 3.48 -12.84
N LEU A 18 -14.66 3.46 -11.56
CA LEU A 18 -13.34 3.00 -11.14
C LEU A 18 -13.15 1.53 -11.47
N SER A 19 -14.17 0.72 -11.24
CA SER A 19 -14.10 -0.69 -11.56
C SER A 19 -13.92 -0.92 -13.06
N THR A 20 -14.61 -0.15 -13.87
CA THR A 20 -14.50 -0.25 -15.31
C THR A 20 -13.10 0.12 -15.77
N PHE A 21 -12.54 1.18 -15.19
CA PHE A 21 -11.20 1.60 -15.54
C PHE A 21 -10.19 0.50 -15.23
N VAL A 22 -10.34 -0.13 -14.08
CA VAL A 22 -9.47 -1.21 -13.67
C VAL A 22 -9.56 -2.38 -14.65
N LEU A 23 -10.75 -2.72 -15.09
CA LEU A 23 -10.93 -3.80 -16.05
C LEU A 23 -10.35 -3.49 -17.42
N ALA A 24 -10.28 -2.20 -17.77
CA ALA A 24 -9.74 -1.80 -19.05
C ALA A 24 -8.24 -2.08 -19.19
N GLN A 25 -7.53 -2.26 -18.08
CA GLN A 25 -6.11 -2.54 -18.10
C GLN A 25 -5.79 -3.71 -17.18
N PRO A 26 -6.30 -4.89 -17.52
CA PRO A 26 -6.20 -6.03 -16.59
C PRO A 26 -4.78 -6.46 -16.26
N ALA A 27 -3.89 -6.45 -17.22
CA ALA A 27 -2.53 -6.89 -16.98
C ALA A 27 -1.79 -5.95 -16.02
N THR A 28 -1.91 -4.66 -16.27
CA THR A 28 -1.29 -3.66 -15.42
C THR A 28 -1.86 -3.70 -14.01
N VAL A 29 -3.18 -3.85 -13.92
CA VAL A 29 -3.84 -3.91 -12.63
C VAL A 29 -3.39 -5.12 -11.84
N LYS A 30 -3.23 -6.26 -12.48
CA LYS A 30 -2.78 -7.46 -11.80
C LYS A 30 -1.40 -7.27 -11.21
N ASN A 31 -0.49 -6.68 -11.99
CA ASN A 31 0.86 -6.45 -11.51
C ASN A 31 0.87 -5.49 -10.32
N VAL A 32 0.11 -4.41 -10.43
CA VAL A 32 0.03 -3.45 -9.35
C VAL A 32 -0.58 -4.08 -8.10
N ALA A 33 -1.66 -4.85 -8.28
CA ALA A 33 -2.33 -5.47 -7.14
C ALA A 33 -1.40 -6.44 -6.41
N LYS A 34 -0.59 -7.19 -7.15
CA LYS A 34 0.34 -8.12 -6.52
C LYS A 34 1.46 -7.41 -5.79
N SER A 35 1.75 -6.18 -6.19
CA SER A 35 2.83 -5.41 -5.60
C SER A 35 2.40 -4.56 -4.42
N VAL A 36 1.12 -4.47 -4.15
CA VAL A 36 0.60 -3.66 -3.06
C VAL A 36 0.61 -4.48 -1.77
N PHE A 37 0.95 -3.83 -0.68
CA PHE A 37 0.89 -4.46 0.64
C PHE A 37 0.20 -3.55 1.63
N LYS A 38 -0.16 -4.12 2.78
CA LYS A 38 -0.69 -3.37 3.90
C LYS A 38 0.42 -3.23 4.92
N LEU A 39 0.69 -2.00 5.32
CA LEU A 39 1.67 -1.70 6.35
C LEU A 39 0.96 -1.54 7.67
N THR A 40 1.43 -2.22 8.70
CA THR A 40 0.90 -2.07 10.05
C THR A 40 2.05 -1.72 10.97
N THR A 41 1.86 -0.69 11.80
CA THR A 41 2.90 -0.24 12.71
C THR A 41 2.44 -0.39 14.15
N TYR A 42 3.39 -0.68 15.02
CA TYR A 42 3.10 -1.06 16.41
C TYR A 42 3.92 -0.27 17.40
N LYS A 43 3.32 -0.05 18.57
CA LYS A 43 4.05 0.49 19.71
C LYS A 43 4.84 -0.63 20.34
N LEU A 44 5.70 -0.28 21.27
CA LEU A 44 6.53 -1.26 21.96
C LEU A 44 5.69 -2.32 22.68
N ASP A 45 4.52 -1.96 23.17
CA ASP A 45 3.64 -2.90 23.87
C ASP A 45 2.81 -3.77 22.92
N GLY A 46 3.00 -3.61 21.62
CA GLY A 46 2.29 -4.40 20.63
C GLY A 46 1.00 -3.80 20.11
N THR A 47 0.61 -2.65 20.63
CA THR A 47 -0.61 -1.99 20.17
C THR A 47 -0.39 -1.38 18.81
N ILE A 48 -1.39 -1.46 17.95
CA ILE A 48 -1.29 -0.89 16.61
C ILE A 48 -1.36 0.62 16.67
N ILE A 49 -0.38 1.28 16.03
CA ILE A 49 -0.37 2.72 15.94
C ILE A 49 -1.09 3.17 14.69
N GLY A 50 -0.85 2.51 13.59
CA GLY A 50 -1.44 2.91 12.33
C GLY A 50 -1.33 1.84 11.27
N GLU A 51 -2.06 2.07 10.18
CA GLU A 51 -2.07 1.20 9.03
C GLU A 51 -2.02 2.05 7.78
N SER A 52 -1.41 1.52 6.75
CA SER A 52 -1.31 2.21 5.48
C SER A 52 -1.07 1.18 4.40
N HIS A 53 -0.79 1.63 3.19
CA HIS A 53 -0.49 0.76 2.07
C HIS A 53 0.77 1.25 1.38
N GLY A 54 1.41 0.34 0.68
CA GLY A 54 2.58 0.69 -0.09
C GLY A 54 2.81 -0.32 -1.18
N VAL A 55 3.97 -0.24 -1.82
CA VAL A 55 4.30 -1.13 -2.93
C VAL A 55 5.69 -1.71 -2.75
N PHE A 56 5.84 -2.96 -3.18
CA PHE A 56 7.15 -3.60 -3.23
C PHE A 56 7.88 -3.11 -4.47
N ILE A 57 9.16 -2.85 -4.34
CA ILE A 57 9.99 -2.39 -5.45
C ILE A 57 11.30 -3.17 -5.48
N GLY A 58 12.13 -2.88 -6.46
CA GLY A 58 13.43 -3.52 -6.59
C GLY A 58 13.27 -5.00 -6.85
N ASN A 59 13.89 -5.81 -6.02
CA ASN A 59 13.79 -7.25 -6.12
C ASN A 59 12.68 -7.82 -5.23
N GLY A 60 11.83 -6.97 -4.71
CA GLY A 60 10.76 -7.39 -3.83
C GLY A 60 11.10 -7.31 -2.35
N ASP A 61 12.32 -6.96 -2.01
CA ASP A 61 12.74 -6.82 -0.62
C ASP A 61 12.79 -5.36 -0.17
N GLU A 62 12.48 -4.44 -1.06
CA GLU A 62 12.37 -3.02 -0.73
C GLU A 62 10.94 -2.57 -0.90
N CYS A 63 10.56 -1.59 -0.13
CA CYS A 63 9.18 -1.11 -0.07
C CYS A 63 9.13 0.39 -0.02
N ILE A 64 8.05 0.94 -0.56
CA ILE A 64 7.76 2.36 -0.44
C ILE A 64 6.37 2.50 0.15
N SER A 65 6.23 3.34 1.16
CA SER A 65 4.93 3.61 1.78
C SER A 65 4.89 5.04 2.27
N ASN A 66 3.80 5.40 2.92
CA ASN A 66 3.71 6.67 3.62
C ASN A 66 4.64 6.65 4.83
N LEU A 67 5.21 7.77 5.15
CA LEU A 67 6.08 7.92 6.31
C LEU A 67 5.31 8.02 7.61
N GLN A 68 4.16 8.70 7.57
CA GLN A 68 3.40 9.03 8.78
C GLN A 68 3.17 7.85 9.73
N PRO A 69 2.71 6.68 9.26
CA PRO A 69 2.47 5.58 10.18
C PRO A 69 3.72 5.05 10.85
N LEU A 70 4.89 5.29 10.26
CA LEU A 70 6.15 4.79 10.82
C LEU A 70 6.72 5.67 11.91
N ILE A 71 6.25 6.91 12.00
CA ILE A 71 6.78 7.84 13.00
C ILE A 71 6.37 7.36 14.38
N GLY A 72 7.35 7.13 15.23
CA GLY A 72 7.10 6.66 16.60
C GLY A 72 6.85 5.18 16.72
N ALA A 73 6.94 4.43 15.63
CA ALA A 73 6.69 3.00 15.68
C ALA A 73 7.88 2.25 16.26
N ALA A 74 7.61 1.26 17.10
CA ALA A 74 8.65 0.39 17.63
C ALA A 74 8.95 -0.73 16.64
N ARG A 75 7.96 -1.16 15.87
CA ARG A 75 8.16 -2.13 14.80
C ARG A 75 7.04 -2.01 13.79
N ALA A 76 7.23 -2.65 12.66
CA ALA A 76 6.26 -2.61 11.59
C ALA A 76 6.27 -3.91 10.80
N THR A 77 5.14 -4.25 10.21
CA THR A 77 5.02 -5.42 9.34
C THR A 77 4.33 -5.03 8.05
N VAL A 78 4.59 -5.79 7.00
CA VAL A 78 3.87 -5.65 5.74
C VAL A 78 3.17 -6.98 5.45
N THR A 79 1.96 -6.90 4.94
CA THR A 79 1.18 -8.09 4.57
C THR A 79 0.83 -7.97 3.10
N ASP A 80 1.23 -8.96 2.31
CA ASP A 80 0.98 -8.92 0.89
C ASP A 80 -0.45 -9.37 0.58
N ILE A 81 -0.79 -9.34 -0.70
CA ILE A 81 -2.13 -9.67 -1.12
C ILE A 81 -2.51 -11.12 -0.84
N LYS A 82 -1.52 -11.98 -0.69
CA LYS A 82 -1.75 -13.39 -0.38
C LYS A 82 -1.87 -13.65 1.10
N GLY A 83 -1.68 -12.63 1.92
CA GLY A 83 -1.77 -12.77 3.37
C GLY A 83 -0.46 -13.08 4.06
N ASN A 84 0.65 -13.08 3.34
CA ASN A 84 1.96 -13.31 3.95
C ASN A 84 2.42 -12.05 4.66
N THR A 85 2.83 -12.21 5.91
CA THR A 85 3.28 -11.09 6.72
C THR A 85 4.78 -11.15 6.92
N MET A 86 5.45 -10.02 6.71
CA MET A 86 6.90 -9.92 6.81
C MET A 86 7.26 -8.73 7.67
N ASN A 87 8.33 -8.86 8.44
CA ASN A 87 8.77 -7.76 9.30
C ASN A 87 9.58 -6.74 8.52
N VAL A 88 9.41 -5.48 8.87
CA VAL A 88 10.25 -4.42 8.35
C VAL A 88 11.60 -4.52 9.06
N SER A 89 12.68 -4.63 8.31
CA SER A 89 13.99 -4.79 8.90
C SER A 89 14.68 -3.47 9.17
N ARG A 90 14.56 -2.52 8.27
CA ARG A 90 15.15 -1.19 8.51
C ARG A 90 14.64 -0.17 7.51
N ILE A 91 14.68 1.08 7.92
CA ILE A 91 14.33 2.20 7.06
C ILE A 91 15.57 2.60 6.27
N ILE A 92 15.41 2.74 4.95
CA ILE A 92 16.51 3.11 4.08
C ILE A 92 16.52 4.61 3.85
N GLY A 93 15.36 5.21 3.70
CA GLY A 93 15.28 6.64 3.44
C GLY A 93 13.90 7.17 3.72
N ILE A 94 13.81 8.46 3.99
CA ILE A 94 12.53 9.12 4.22
C ILE A 94 12.49 10.43 3.47
N ASN A 95 11.29 10.86 3.13
CA ASN A 95 11.06 12.17 2.52
C ASN A 95 9.86 12.78 3.22
N GLU A 96 10.12 13.69 4.13
CA GLU A 96 9.06 14.31 4.91
C GLU A 96 8.13 15.18 4.07
N LEU A 97 8.68 15.78 3.03
CA LEU A 97 7.91 16.66 2.18
C LEU A 97 6.79 15.91 1.47
N TYR A 98 7.09 14.70 1.01
CA TYR A 98 6.12 13.90 0.29
C TYR A 98 5.49 12.80 1.15
N ASP A 99 5.79 12.78 2.44
CA ASP A 99 5.27 11.75 3.35
C ASP A 99 5.59 10.36 2.81
N ALA A 100 6.84 10.13 2.46
CA ALA A 100 7.27 8.87 1.87
C ALA A 100 8.40 8.23 2.66
N ALA A 101 8.37 6.91 2.75
CA ALA A 101 9.42 6.15 3.39
C ALA A 101 9.79 4.96 2.50
N ARG A 102 11.08 4.66 2.47
CA ARG A 102 11.59 3.52 1.75
C ARG A 102 12.28 2.63 2.77
N PHE A 103 11.96 1.36 2.76
CA PHE A 103 12.48 0.45 3.77
C PHE A 103 12.67 -0.96 3.22
N ARG A 104 13.40 -1.78 3.97
CA ARG A 104 13.61 -3.18 3.63
C ARG A 104 12.80 -4.07 4.54
N ILE A 105 12.47 -5.24 4.02
CA ILE A 105 11.72 -6.24 4.78
C ILE A 105 12.53 -7.54 4.87
N GLU A 106 12.13 -8.37 5.82
CA GLU A 106 12.71 -9.70 5.97
C GLU A 106 11.85 -10.63 5.11
N GLY A 107 12.22 -10.78 3.87
CA GLY A 107 11.47 -11.57 2.91
C GLY A 107 11.37 -10.84 1.59
N LYS A 108 10.49 -11.30 0.76
CA LYS A 108 10.29 -10.70 -0.55
C LYS A 108 8.82 -10.71 -0.94
N GLY A 109 8.35 -9.59 -1.48
CA GLY A 109 7.06 -9.51 -2.11
C GLY A 109 7.23 -9.53 -3.61
N THR A 110 6.15 -9.29 -4.33
CA THR A 110 6.18 -9.22 -5.78
C THR A 110 6.40 -7.76 -6.16
N PRO A 111 7.54 -7.42 -6.75
CA PRO A 111 7.84 -6.03 -7.04
C PRO A 111 6.99 -5.48 -8.17
N ALA A 112 6.74 -4.19 -8.11
CA ALA A 112 6.05 -3.50 -9.17
C ALA A 112 6.96 -3.40 -10.38
N THR A 113 6.36 -3.63 -11.56
CA THR A 113 7.14 -3.60 -12.77
C THR A 113 6.94 -2.28 -13.42
N ILE A 114 7.54 -1.27 -12.92
CA ILE A 114 7.28 -0.04 -13.45
C ILE A 114 8.23 0.37 -14.40
N ALA A 115 9.21 0.12 -14.09
CA ALA A 115 10.11 0.71 -14.79
C ALA A 115 10.17 0.55 -16.13
N ASN A 116 9.94 0.07 -16.28
CA ASN A 116 10.18 -0.07 -17.31
C ASN A 116 9.93 0.40 -18.25
N LYS A 117 9.57 0.65 -18.26
CA LYS A 117 9.28 0.86 -19.19
C LYS A 117 9.42 1.86 -19.56
N ALA A 118 9.41 2.28 -19.18
CA ALA A 118 9.48 3.39 -19.66
C ALA A 118 9.97 3.61 -20.66
#